data_586465e75d46b8616183c68c67a35dad
#
_entry.id   586465e75d46b8616183c68c67a35dad
#
_cell.length_a   1.000
_cell.length_b   1.000
_cell.length_c   1.000
_cell.angle_alpha   90.00
_cell.angle_beta   90.00
_cell.angle_gamma   90.00
#
_symmetry.space_group_name_H-M   'P 1'
#
loop_
_entity.id
_entity.type
_entity.pdbx_description
1 polymer ?
#
loop_
_entity_poly.entity_id
_entity_poly.type
_entity_poly.pdbx_seq_one_letter_code
_entity_poly.pdbx_strand_id
1 'polypeptide(L)'
;MSDPSWAQGRIALVTGATSGFGEAMARRLIAGGARVIATGRRQARLDALVADLRTDRLLPRVLDVTDAAQVAGFAETLPGDFAAIDILYNNAGLALGLGRAHEADLADWETMIATNVTGLARVTRAILPGMVARNRGDVLNLSSVAASYPYPGGNVYGATKAFVRQFSLNLRADLLGTKVRVTSIEPGMAETEFSVVRFKGDEGAAGKVYAGVHAMSADDIALVCESVLRLPAHINVNTLELMPVQQAFSPFAVDRG
;
A
#
# COMPACT_ATOMS: atom_id res chain seq x y z
N MET A 1 -21.29 -16.58 2.69
CA MET A 1 -20.20 -16.84 3.66
C MET A 1 -18.89 -16.78 2.89
N SER A 2 -17.92 -15.98 3.32
CA SER A 2 -16.62 -15.91 2.68
C SER A 2 -15.88 -17.23 2.90
N ASP A 3 -15.30 -17.80 1.84
CA ASP A 3 -14.42 -18.96 1.92
C ASP A 3 -13.21 -18.57 2.80
N PRO A 4 -13.02 -19.19 3.98
CA PRO A 4 -11.92 -18.85 4.89
C PRO A 4 -10.55 -19.29 4.38
N SER A 5 -10.48 -19.97 3.25
CA SER A 5 -9.24 -20.52 2.64
C SER A 5 -8.91 -19.87 1.29
N TRP A 6 -9.47 -18.72 0.98
CA TRP A 6 -9.33 -18.05 -0.33
C TRP A 6 -7.88 -17.74 -0.74
N ALA A 7 -6.98 -17.61 0.22
CA ALA A 7 -5.56 -17.36 -0.01
C ALA A 7 -4.66 -18.53 0.40
N GLN A 8 -5.24 -19.72 0.68
CA GLN A 8 -4.48 -20.87 1.11
C GLN A 8 -3.40 -21.27 0.08
N GLY A 9 -2.19 -21.56 0.58
CA GLY A 9 -1.05 -21.92 -0.25
C GLY A 9 -0.41 -20.75 -1.00
N ARG A 10 -0.86 -19.52 -0.75
CA ARG A 10 -0.24 -18.30 -1.29
C ARG A 10 0.72 -17.68 -0.27
N ILE A 11 1.78 -17.07 -0.78
CA ILE A 11 2.75 -16.33 0.02
C ILE A 11 2.62 -14.85 -0.34
N ALA A 12 2.44 -14.00 0.67
CA ALA A 12 2.26 -12.57 0.49
C ALA A 12 3.38 -11.77 1.17
N LEU A 13 3.93 -10.79 0.46
CA LEU A 13 4.77 -9.74 1.03
C LEU A 13 3.94 -8.47 1.20
N VAL A 14 3.85 -7.99 2.43
CA VAL A 14 3.15 -6.75 2.79
C VAL A 14 4.17 -5.73 3.29
N THR A 15 4.36 -4.64 2.55
CA THR A 15 5.21 -3.55 3.01
C THR A 15 4.42 -2.55 3.86
N GLY A 16 5.05 -2.00 4.92
CA GLY A 16 4.36 -1.10 5.85
C GLY A 16 3.27 -1.80 6.67
N ALA A 17 3.48 -3.07 7.07
CA ALA A 17 2.51 -3.87 7.81
C ALA A 17 2.39 -3.53 9.30
N THR A 18 3.04 -2.47 9.77
CA THR A 18 3.08 -2.09 11.20
C THR A 18 1.93 -1.22 11.65
N SER A 19 1.02 -0.83 10.77
CA SER A 19 -0.21 -0.07 11.07
C SER A 19 -1.13 0.03 9.84
N GLY A 20 -2.35 0.52 10.06
CA GLY A 20 -3.30 0.92 9.02
C GLY A 20 -3.57 -0.16 7.98
N PHE A 21 -3.58 0.22 6.71
CA PHE A 21 -3.94 -0.70 5.61
C PHE A 21 -3.02 -1.92 5.51
N GLY A 22 -1.71 -1.74 5.77
CA GLY A 22 -0.76 -2.85 5.71
C GLY A 22 -1.01 -3.88 6.79
N GLU A 23 -1.29 -3.46 8.02
CA GLU A 23 -1.63 -4.36 9.12
C GLU A 23 -2.96 -5.07 8.86
N ALA A 24 -4.01 -4.34 8.47
CA ALA A 24 -5.32 -4.91 8.15
C ALA A 24 -5.22 -5.95 7.03
N MET A 25 -4.44 -5.65 5.97
CA MET A 25 -4.23 -6.58 4.87
C MET A 25 -3.45 -7.84 5.31
N ALA A 26 -2.43 -7.69 6.15
CA ALA A 26 -1.69 -8.83 6.68
C ALA A 26 -2.60 -9.76 7.51
N ARG A 27 -3.43 -9.20 8.38
CA ARG A 27 -4.43 -9.94 9.17
C ARG A 27 -5.42 -10.68 8.28
N ARG A 28 -5.94 -10.01 7.26
CA ARG A 28 -6.91 -10.59 6.32
C ARG A 28 -6.33 -11.71 5.48
N LEU A 29 -5.09 -11.57 5.01
CA LEU A 29 -4.36 -12.62 4.30
C LEU A 29 -4.11 -13.86 5.18
N ILE A 30 -3.69 -13.66 6.44
CA ILE A 30 -3.53 -14.75 7.42
C ILE A 30 -4.86 -15.45 7.67
N ALA A 31 -5.94 -14.71 7.86
CA ALA A 31 -7.29 -15.26 8.04
C ALA A 31 -7.74 -16.05 6.80
N GLY A 32 -7.36 -15.61 5.60
CA GLY A 32 -7.61 -16.30 4.33
C GLY A 32 -6.71 -17.50 4.04
N GLY A 33 -5.79 -17.86 4.94
CA GLY A 33 -4.93 -19.04 4.82
C GLY A 33 -3.56 -18.79 4.17
N ALA A 34 -3.21 -17.56 3.82
CA ALA A 34 -1.90 -17.22 3.28
C ALA A 34 -0.77 -17.33 4.31
N ARG A 35 0.46 -17.52 3.84
CA ARG A 35 1.68 -17.16 4.56
C ARG A 35 1.99 -15.69 4.26
N VAL A 36 2.35 -14.91 5.27
CA VAL A 36 2.55 -13.47 5.15
C VAL A 36 3.93 -13.08 5.67
N ILE A 37 4.67 -12.37 4.84
CA ILE A 37 5.89 -11.66 5.22
C ILE A 37 5.44 -10.23 5.52
N ALA A 38 5.40 -9.89 6.81
CA ALA A 38 5.02 -8.54 7.27
C ALA A 38 6.28 -7.71 7.45
N THR A 39 6.40 -6.60 6.68
CA THR A 39 7.59 -5.75 6.77
C THR A 39 7.26 -4.34 7.21
N GLY A 40 8.23 -3.72 7.85
CA GLY A 40 8.18 -2.33 8.30
C GLY A 40 9.41 -1.97 9.10
N ARG A 41 9.55 -0.69 9.46
CA ARG A 41 10.73 -0.18 10.20
C ARG A 41 10.62 -0.37 11.71
N ARG A 42 9.41 -0.54 12.24
CA ARG A 42 9.12 -0.56 13.67
C ARG A 42 9.08 -1.99 14.20
N GLN A 43 10.23 -2.52 14.69
CA GLN A 43 10.34 -3.88 15.22
C GLN A 43 9.25 -4.17 16.26
N ALA A 44 9.08 -3.32 17.27
CA ALA A 44 8.10 -3.53 18.34
C ALA A 44 6.66 -3.72 17.83
N ARG A 45 6.29 -3.06 16.72
CA ARG A 45 4.96 -3.23 16.10
C ARG A 45 4.85 -4.57 15.37
N LEU A 46 5.94 -5.04 14.75
CA LEU A 46 5.98 -6.38 14.14
C LEU A 46 5.87 -7.46 15.21
N ASP A 47 6.57 -7.30 16.34
CA ASP A 47 6.50 -8.23 17.47
C ASP A 47 5.09 -8.28 18.07
N ALA A 48 4.44 -7.13 18.21
CA ALA A 48 3.05 -7.05 18.66
C ALA A 48 2.09 -7.78 17.70
N LEU A 49 2.26 -7.62 16.39
CA LEU A 49 1.45 -8.32 15.38
C LEU A 49 1.64 -9.85 15.47
N VAL A 50 2.87 -10.32 15.71
CA VAL A 50 3.17 -11.75 15.92
C VAL A 50 2.51 -12.26 17.18
N ALA A 51 2.63 -11.51 18.28
CA ALA A 51 2.05 -11.88 19.59
C ALA A 51 0.52 -11.96 19.55
N ASP A 52 -0.11 -11.12 18.74
CA ASP A 52 -1.57 -11.09 18.58
C ASP A 52 -2.07 -12.23 17.67
N LEU A 53 -1.46 -12.42 16.50
CA LEU A 53 -1.92 -13.42 15.52
C LEU A 53 -1.57 -14.87 15.88
N ARG A 54 -0.52 -15.09 16.65
CA ARG A 54 -0.09 -16.42 17.18
C ARG A 54 -0.10 -17.54 16.14
N THR A 55 0.49 -17.29 14.98
CA THR A 55 0.54 -18.25 13.87
C THR A 55 1.96 -18.39 13.30
N ASP A 56 2.31 -19.57 12.83
CA ASP A 56 3.54 -19.86 12.10
C ASP A 56 3.53 -19.36 10.64
N ARG A 57 2.37 -18.88 10.18
CA ARG A 57 2.19 -18.34 8.83
C ARG A 57 2.60 -16.86 8.72
N LEU A 58 2.98 -16.21 9.81
CA LEU A 58 3.46 -14.83 9.83
C LEU A 58 4.97 -14.77 10.02
N LEU A 59 5.68 -14.19 9.07
CA LEU A 59 7.12 -13.92 9.13
C LEU A 59 7.35 -12.40 9.25
N PRO A 60 7.72 -11.89 10.43
CA PRO A 60 8.09 -10.48 10.58
C PRO A 60 9.50 -10.24 10.01
N ARG A 61 9.69 -9.12 9.32
CA ARG A 61 11.01 -8.66 8.83
C ARG A 61 11.11 -7.15 8.94
N VAL A 62 12.14 -6.65 9.61
CA VAL A 62 12.47 -5.24 9.52
C VAL A 62 12.97 -4.93 8.12
N LEU A 63 12.34 -3.97 7.48
CA LEU A 63 12.71 -3.51 6.15
C LEU A 63 12.41 -2.01 6.02
N ASP A 64 13.43 -1.24 5.70
CA ASP A 64 13.26 0.12 5.19
C ASP A 64 13.29 0.07 3.65
N VAL A 65 12.17 0.37 3.03
CA VAL A 65 12.06 0.35 1.56
C VAL A 65 12.93 1.41 0.87
N THR A 66 13.40 2.41 1.62
CA THR A 66 14.30 3.45 1.12
C THR A 66 15.76 3.00 1.10
N ASP A 67 16.11 1.95 1.85
CA ASP A 67 17.44 1.36 1.86
C ASP A 67 17.63 0.40 0.68
N ALA A 68 18.45 0.81 -0.28
CA ALA A 68 18.69 0.05 -1.51
C ALA A 68 19.35 -1.32 -1.24
N ALA A 69 20.25 -1.39 -0.26
CA ALA A 69 20.96 -2.64 0.05
C ALA A 69 20.05 -3.65 0.72
N GLN A 70 19.23 -3.21 1.69
CA GLN A 70 18.23 -4.08 2.32
C GLN A 70 17.24 -4.64 1.29
N VAL A 71 16.76 -3.82 0.36
CA VAL A 71 15.77 -4.26 -0.64
C VAL A 71 16.40 -5.19 -1.67
N ALA A 72 17.62 -4.92 -2.14
CA ALA A 72 18.26 -5.70 -3.20
C ALA A 72 18.44 -7.17 -2.83
N GLY A 73 18.86 -7.47 -1.59
CA GLY A 73 19.07 -8.84 -1.10
C GLY A 73 17.88 -9.45 -0.37
N PHE A 74 16.73 -8.76 -0.33
CA PHE A 74 15.62 -9.17 0.54
C PHE A 74 15.06 -10.56 0.19
N ALA A 75 14.83 -10.82 -1.08
CA ALA A 75 14.22 -12.07 -1.54
C ALA A 75 15.09 -13.30 -1.23
N GLU A 76 16.41 -13.15 -1.34
CA GLU A 76 17.37 -14.21 -1.09
C GLU A 76 17.51 -14.58 0.41
N THR A 77 17.10 -13.68 1.30
CA THR A 77 17.13 -13.90 2.75
C THR A 77 15.91 -14.63 3.30
N LEU A 78 14.92 -14.87 2.45
CA LEU A 78 13.67 -15.49 2.89
C LEU A 78 13.83 -17.02 3.06
N PRO A 79 13.30 -17.61 4.15
CA PRO A 79 13.28 -19.07 4.28
C PRO A 79 12.41 -19.70 3.19
N GLY A 80 12.71 -20.94 2.82
CA GLY A 80 12.09 -21.63 1.69
C GLY A 80 10.55 -21.58 1.67
N ASP A 81 9.95 -21.71 2.84
CA ASP A 81 8.49 -21.65 3.04
C ASP A 81 7.86 -20.28 2.71
N PHE A 82 8.67 -19.24 2.56
CA PHE A 82 8.27 -17.87 2.26
C PHE A 82 8.92 -17.33 0.98
N ALA A 83 9.74 -18.09 0.28
CA ALA A 83 10.53 -17.60 -0.85
C ALA A 83 9.70 -17.34 -2.12
N ALA A 84 8.62 -18.10 -2.35
CA ALA A 84 7.82 -18.05 -3.58
C ALA A 84 6.68 -17.02 -3.46
N ILE A 85 7.00 -15.73 -3.36
CA ILE A 85 6.01 -14.66 -3.16
C ILE A 85 5.02 -14.60 -4.33
N ASP A 86 3.73 -14.81 -4.02
CA ASP A 86 2.61 -14.77 -4.97
C ASP A 86 1.83 -13.46 -4.93
N ILE A 87 1.87 -12.74 -3.80
CA ILE A 87 1.18 -11.47 -3.62
C ILE A 87 2.19 -10.44 -3.12
N LEU A 88 2.32 -9.33 -3.83
CA LEU A 88 3.07 -8.16 -3.38
C LEU A 88 2.08 -7.04 -3.08
N TYR A 89 1.92 -6.67 -1.81
CA TYR A 89 1.15 -5.52 -1.39
C TYR A 89 2.09 -4.37 -1.05
N ASN A 90 2.33 -3.49 -2.03
CA ASN A 90 3.12 -2.28 -1.89
C ASN A 90 2.30 -1.20 -1.18
N ASN A 91 2.35 -1.22 0.14
CA ASN A 91 1.61 -0.29 0.98
C ASN A 91 2.51 0.72 1.70
N ALA A 92 3.80 0.41 1.91
CA ALA A 92 4.72 1.36 2.53
C ALA A 92 4.67 2.72 1.82
N GLY A 93 4.25 3.75 2.54
CA GLY A 93 4.08 5.09 2.01
C GLY A 93 3.63 6.06 3.10
N LEU A 94 3.81 7.35 2.86
CA LEU A 94 3.45 8.40 3.80
C LEU A 94 3.12 9.70 3.06
N ALA A 95 2.45 10.62 3.79
CA ALA A 95 2.36 12.02 3.43
C ALA A 95 2.90 12.87 4.57
N LEU A 96 3.51 13.99 4.25
CA LEU A 96 4.04 14.96 5.21
C LEU A 96 3.59 16.36 4.85
N GLY A 97 3.02 17.06 5.85
CA GLY A 97 2.57 18.44 5.71
C GLY A 97 1.36 18.65 4.80
N LEU A 98 0.86 19.88 4.82
CA LEU A 98 -0.19 20.42 3.95
C LEU A 98 0.10 21.89 3.56
N GLY A 99 1.37 22.34 3.74
CA GLY A 99 1.80 23.67 3.35
C GLY A 99 1.69 23.90 1.83
N ARG A 100 1.50 25.15 1.44
CA ARG A 100 1.59 25.55 0.03
C ARG A 100 2.99 25.25 -0.51
N ALA A 101 3.12 25.04 -1.81
CA ALA A 101 4.38 24.59 -2.41
C ALA A 101 5.58 25.49 -2.11
N HIS A 102 5.40 26.80 -2.02
CA HIS A 102 6.47 27.76 -1.72
C HIS A 102 6.84 27.86 -0.23
N GLU A 103 6.07 27.19 0.65
CA GLU A 103 6.26 27.17 2.11
C GLU A 103 6.60 25.77 2.61
N ALA A 104 6.50 24.76 1.75
CA ALA A 104 6.69 23.35 2.13
C ALA A 104 8.17 23.05 2.41
N ASP A 105 8.42 22.17 3.38
CA ASP A 105 9.75 21.68 3.68
C ASP A 105 10.22 20.71 2.58
N LEU A 106 11.36 21.00 1.96
CA LEU A 106 11.93 20.17 0.91
C LEU A 106 12.30 18.76 1.43
N ALA A 107 12.72 18.63 2.68
CA ALA A 107 13.05 17.33 3.27
C ALA A 107 11.79 16.43 3.39
N ASP A 108 10.62 17.02 3.65
CA ASP A 108 9.34 16.28 3.61
C ASP A 108 9.06 15.75 2.19
N TRP A 109 9.32 16.55 1.16
CA TRP A 109 9.15 16.15 -0.23
C TRP A 109 10.09 15.01 -0.63
N GLU A 110 11.37 15.14 -0.29
CA GLU A 110 12.39 14.11 -0.56
C GLU A 110 12.03 12.80 0.15
N THR A 111 11.56 12.87 1.39
CA THR A 111 11.11 11.70 2.15
C THR A 111 9.91 11.01 1.49
N MET A 112 8.92 11.80 1.01
CA MET A 112 7.78 11.25 0.27
C MET A 112 8.22 10.58 -1.03
N ILE A 113 9.11 11.19 -1.80
CA ILE A 113 9.63 10.62 -3.05
C ILE A 113 10.42 9.33 -2.76
N ALA A 114 11.33 9.39 -1.79
CA ALA A 114 12.16 8.23 -1.42
C ALA A 114 11.30 7.02 -1.03
N THR A 115 10.23 7.24 -0.25
CA THR A 115 9.38 6.14 0.23
C THR A 115 8.35 5.71 -0.81
N ASN A 116 7.53 6.66 -1.30
CA ASN A 116 6.35 6.35 -2.11
C ASN A 116 6.70 5.99 -3.56
N VAL A 117 7.84 6.48 -4.08
CA VAL A 117 8.27 6.30 -5.47
C VAL A 117 9.43 5.31 -5.52
N THR A 118 10.60 5.73 -5.00
CA THR A 118 11.83 4.95 -5.12
C THR A 118 11.73 3.62 -4.37
N GLY A 119 11.22 3.64 -3.15
CA GLY A 119 11.04 2.44 -2.32
C GLY A 119 10.08 1.44 -2.96
N LEU A 120 8.92 1.90 -3.44
CA LEU A 120 7.95 1.06 -4.14
C LEU A 120 8.56 0.43 -5.40
N ALA A 121 9.25 1.22 -6.23
CA ALA A 121 9.87 0.73 -7.46
C ALA A 121 10.96 -0.32 -7.16
N ARG A 122 11.79 -0.10 -6.14
CA ARG A 122 12.83 -1.03 -5.71
C ARG A 122 12.24 -2.37 -5.24
N VAL A 123 11.26 -2.34 -4.34
CA VAL A 123 10.63 -3.57 -3.84
C VAL A 123 9.96 -4.32 -4.99
N THR A 124 9.22 -3.63 -5.85
CA THR A 124 8.61 -4.25 -7.02
C THR A 124 9.67 -4.93 -7.89
N ARG A 125 10.78 -4.26 -8.21
CA ARG A 125 11.86 -4.80 -9.04
C ARG A 125 12.55 -6.01 -8.40
N ALA A 126 12.67 -6.03 -7.08
CA ALA A 126 13.27 -7.17 -6.36
C ALA A 126 12.39 -8.43 -6.38
N ILE A 127 11.06 -8.28 -6.36
CA ILE A 127 10.12 -9.41 -6.22
C ILE A 127 9.59 -9.90 -7.59
N LEU A 128 9.37 -8.99 -8.52
CA LEU A 128 8.71 -9.26 -9.80
C LEU A 128 9.36 -10.38 -10.64
N PRO A 129 10.70 -10.50 -10.74
CA PRO A 129 11.32 -11.55 -11.54
C PRO A 129 10.90 -12.96 -11.11
N GLY A 130 10.78 -13.20 -9.80
CA GLY A 130 10.33 -14.48 -9.27
C GLY A 130 8.87 -14.79 -9.64
N MET A 131 7.99 -13.78 -9.65
CA MET A 131 6.60 -13.93 -10.09
C MET A 131 6.53 -14.27 -11.59
N VAL A 132 7.30 -13.56 -12.42
CA VAL A 132 7.35 -13.78 -13.86
C VAL A 132 7.90 -15.18 -14.19
N ALA A 133 8.98 -15.60 -13.54
CA ALA A 133 9.58 -16.93 -13.73
C ALA A 133 8.59 -18.08 -13.40
N ARG A 134 7.76 -17.89 -12.37
CA ARG A 134 6.69 -18.83 -12.01
C ARG A 134 5.41 -18.64 -12.80
N ASN A 135 5.34 -17.59 -13.65
CA ASN A 135 4.15 -17.19 -14.41
C ASN A 135 2.89 -17.06 -13.51
N ARG A 136 3.07 -16.52 -12.30
CA ARG A 136 2.01 -16.37 -11.30
C ARG A 136 2.36 -15.23 -10.34
N GLY A 137 1.42 -14.32 -10.12
CA GLY A 137 1.59 -13.25 -9.13
C GLY A 137 0.49 -12.21 -9.18
N ASP A 138 0.33 -11.49 -8.05
CA ASP A 138 -0.54 -10.33 -7.92
C ASP A 138 0.25 -9.20 -7.27
N VAL A 139 0.34 -8.07 -7.95
CA VAL A 139 0.93 -6.84 -7.43
C VAL A 139 -0.18 -5.84 -7.17
N LEU A 140 -0.39 -5.47 -5.91
CA LEU A 140 -1.31 -4.42 -5.51
C LEU A 140 -0.49 -3.22 -5.02
N ASN A 141 -0.60 -2.10 -5.71
CA ASN A 141 0.11 -0.87 -5.38
C ASN A 141 -0.87 0.13 -4.77
N LEU A 142 -0.59 0.59 -3.54
CA LEU A 142 -1.43 1.53 -2.84
C LEU A 142 -1.16 2.96 -3.31
N SER A 143 -2.01 3.45 -4.20
CA SER A 143 -2.08 4.83 -4.67
C SER A 143 -3.03 5.67 -3.78
N SER A 144 -3.81 6.55 -4.34
CA SER A 144 -4.81 7.40 -3.69
C SER A 144 -5.65 8.12 -4.75
N VAL A 145 -6.84 8.58 -4.40
CA VAL A 145 -7.61 9.56 -5.20
C VAL A 145 -6.80 10.83 -5.48
N ALA A 146 -5.80 11.15 -4.64
CA ALA A 146 -4.85 12.23 -4.86
C ALA A 146 -4.00 12.09 -6.14
N ALA A 147 -3.97 10.91 -6.74
CA ALA A 147 -3.35 10.68 -8.04
C ALA A 147 -4.10 11.38 -9.18
N SER A 148 -5.41 11.55 -9.03
CA SER A 148 -6.30 12.10 -10.05
C SER A 148 -6.86 13.48 -9.69
N TYR A 149 -7.09 13.75 -8.39
CA TYR A 149 -7.76 14.94 -7.91
C TYR A 149 -6.80 15.82 -7.11
N PRO A 150 -6.28 16.91 -7.70
CA PRO A 150 -5.40 17.83 -7.00
C PRO A 150 -6.16 18.60 -5.92
N TYR A 151 -5.46 18.90 -4.82
CA TYR A 151 -6.00 19.72 -3.74
C TYR A 151 -4.88 20.59 -3.13
N PRO A 152 -5.21 21.72 -2.50
CA PRO A 152 -4.23 22.59 -1.85
C PRO A 152 -3.41 21.82 -0.81
N GLY A 153 -2.07 21.94 -0.88
CA GLY A 153 -1.13 21.22 -0.02
C GLY A 153 -0.88 19.76 -0.42
N GLY A 154 -1.55 19.26 -1.45
CA GLY A 154 -1.35 17.90 -1.99
C GLY A 154 -0.06 17.72 -2.79
N ASN A 155 0.47 18.81 -3.34
CA ASN A 155 1.70 18.96 -4.14
C ASN A 155 2.48 17.66 -4.44
N VAL A 156 3.60 17.38 -3.76
CA VAL A 156 4.42 16.19 -4.01
C VAL A 156 3.71 14.89 -3.60
N TYR A 157 2.90 14.88 -2.55
CA TYR A 157 2.15 13.66 -2.21
C TYR A 157 1.26 13.19 -3.37
N GLY A 158 0.43 14.07 -3.94
CA GLY A 158 -0.39 13.76 -5.11
C GLY A 158 0.44 13.29 -6.30
N ALA A 159 1.56 13.97 -6.56
CA ALA A 159 2.49 13.58 -7.62
C ALA A 159 3.09 12.17 -7.39
N THR A 160 3.46 11.82 -6.14
CA THR A 160 3.94 10.46 -5.85
C THR A 160 2.85 9.40 -6.07
N LYS A 161 1.60 9.72 -5.77
CA LYS A 161 0.46 8.81 -5.99
C LYS A 161 0.08 8.68 -7.47
N ALA A 162 0.21 9.76 -8.25
CA ALA A 162 0.11 9.72 -9.70
C ALA A 162 1.21 8.85 -10.33
N PHE A 163 2.45 8.92 -9.81
CA PHE A 163 3.51 7.99 -10.19
C PHE A 163 3.09 6.54 -9.95
N VAL A 164 2.61 6.21 -8.75
CA VAL A 164 2.21 4.83 -8.39
C VAL A 164 1.12 4.31 -9.34
N ARG A 165 0.12 5.13 -9.64
CA ARG A 165 -0.94 4.79 -10.62
C ARG A 165 -0.35 4.50 -11.99
N GLN A 166 0.42 5.45 -12.56
CA GLN A 166 0.99 5.28 -13.91
C GLN A 166 1.98 4.14 -13.97
N PHE A 167 2.81 3.96 -12.92
CA PHE A 167 3.73 2.83 -12.83
C PHE A 167 2.99 1.49 -12.83
N SER A 168 1.85 1.39 -12.13
CA SER A 168 1.03 0.16 -12.13
C SER A 168 0.50 -0.16 -13.54
N LEU A 169 0.05 0.84 -14.28
CA LEU A 169 -0.45 0.67 -15.66
C LEU A 169 0.67 0.25 -16.60
N ASN A 170 1.86 0.86 -16.49
CA ASN A 170 3.02 0.50 -17.30
C ASN A 170 3.50 -0.93 -16.98
N LEU A 171 3.59 -1.30 -15.68
CA LEU A 171 3.90 -2.68 -15.30
C LEU A 171 2.92 -3.68 -15.92
N ARG A 172 1.61 -3.35 -15.93
CA ARG A 172 0.61 -4.22 -16.56
C ARG A 172 0.87 -4.39 -18.06
N ALA A 173 1.32 -3.35 -18.74
CA ALA A 173 1.68 -3.42 -20.16
C ALA A 173 2.95 -4.27 -20.38
N ASP A 174 4.00 -4.07 -19.56
CA ASP A 174 5.25 -4.83 -19.66
C ASP A 174 5.07 -6.32 -19.36
N LEU A 175 4.07 -6.67 -18.55
CA LEU A 175 3.78 -8.05 -18.17
C LEU A 175 2.80 -8.77 -19.10
N LEU A 176 2.48 -8.19 -20.27
CA LEU A 176 1.67 -8.85 -21.28
C LEU A 176 2.34 -10.18 -21.69
N GLY A 177 1.53 -11.24 -21.78
CA GLY A 177 2.03 -12.60 -22.03
C GLY A 177 2.32 -13.40 -20.76
N THR A 178 2.25 -12.79 -19.58
CA THR A 178 2.35 -13.47 -18.29
C THR A 178 0.98 -13.56 -17.60
N LYS A 179 0.90 -14.37 -16.52
CA LYS A 179 -0.27 -14.45 -15.64
C LYS A 179 -0.12 -13.57 -14.39
N VAL A 180 0.82 -12.62 -14.39
CA VAL A 180 0.98 -11.66 -13.31
C VAL A 180 -0.01 -10.53 -13.46
N ARG A 181 -0.80 -10.27 -12.42
CA ARG A 181 -1.80 -9.19 -12.38
C ARG A 181 -1.22 -7.98 -11.65
N VAL A 182 -1.62 -6.78 -12.06
CA VAL A 182 -1.21 -5.52 -11.40
C VAL A 182 -2.43 -4.64 -11.21
N THR A 183 -2.63 -4.15 -9.98
CA THR A 183 -3.74 -3.27 -9.62
C THR A 183 -3.24 -2.04 -8.86
N SER A 184 -3.67 -0.85 -9.29
CA SER A 184 -3.59 0.38 -8.51
C SER A 184 -4.83 0.49 -7.63
N ILE A 185 -4.65 0.55 -6.31
CA ILE A 185 -5.72 0.79 -5.33
C ILE A 185 -5.67 2.26 -4.93
N GLU A 186 -6.76 3.00 -5.10
CA GLU A 186 -6.82 4.45 -4.99
C GLU A 186 -7.88 4.90 -3.97
N PRO A 187 -7.59 4.76 -2.66
CA PRO A 187 -8.52 5.18 -1.62
C PRO A 187 -8.67 6.69 -1.54
N GLY A 188 -9.89 7.14 -1.23
CA GLY A 188 -10.21 8.45 -0.70
C GLY A 188 -9.97 8.54 0.81
N MET A 189 -10.89 9.24 1.51
CA MET A 189 -10.78 9.43 2.95
C MET A 189 -10.91 8.10 3.69
N ALA A 190 -9.82 7.68 4.34
CA ALA A 190 -9.78 6.49 5.18
C ALA A 190 -9.01 6.80 6.47
N GLU A 191 -9.63 6.52 7.60
CA GLU A 191 -9.08 6.84 8.92
C GLU A 191 -8.06 5.79 9.35
N THR A 192 -6.81 6.23 9.55
CA THR A 192 -5.68 5.41 10.00
C THR A 192 -4.64 6.32 10.69
N GLU A 193 -3.55 5.74 11.19
CA GLU A 193 -2.38 6.51 11.67
C GLU A 193 -1.76 7.45 10.60
N PHE A 194 -2.17 7.33 9.34
CA PHE A 194 -1.65 8.13 8.23
C PHE A 194 -1.78 9.64 8.46
N SER A 195 -2.93 10.10 8.97
CA SER A 195 -3.12 11.52 9.28
C SER A 195 -2.26 11.98 10.44
N VAL A 196 -2.05 11.16 11.47
CA VAL A 196 -1.14 11.48 12.57
C VAL A 196 0.30 11.65 12.06
N VAL A 197 0.75 10.76 11.16
CA VAL A 197 2.07 10.86 10.51
C VAL A 197 2.15 12.13 9.65
N ARG A 198 1.12 12.43 8.87
CA ARG A 198 1.03 13.61 8.00
C ARG A 198 1.18 14.92 8.78
N PHE A 199 0.56 14.99 9.95
CA PHE A 199 0.63 16.15 10.85
C PHE A 199 1.75 16.06 11.89
N LYS A 200 2.78 15.20 11.66
CA LYS A 200 3.98 15.08 12.50
C LYS A 200 3.66 14.84 13.99
N GLY A 201 2.59 14.08 14.26
CA GLY A 201 2.17 13.72 15.63
C GLY A 201 1.06 14.59 16.22
N ASP A 202 0.57 15.60 15.50
CA ASP A 202 -0.58 16.41 15.94
C ASP A 202 -1.89 15.62 15.74
N GLU A 203 -2.32 14.92 16.80
CA GLU A 203 -3.57 14.14 16.82
C GLU A 203 -4.81 15.02 16.68
N GLY A 204 -4.75 16.27 17.18
CA GLY A 204 -5.85 17.22 17.07
C GLY A 204 -6.10 17.65 15.62
N ALA A 205 -5.04 17.95 14.87
CA ALA A 205 -5.13 18.24 13.46
C ALA A 205 -5.55 16.99 12.65
N ALA A 206 -5.03 15.82 13.00
CA ALA A 206 -5.38 14.56 12.36
C ALA A 206 -6.88 14.22 12.51
N GLY A 207 -7.44 14.37 13.72
CA GLY A 207 -8.86 14.11 13.99
C GLY A 207 -9.81 15.05 13.27
N LYS A 208 -9.42 16.31 13.07
CA LYS A 208 -10.24 17.29 12.33
C LYS A 208 -10.47 16.89 10.86
N VAL A 209 -9.57 16.11 10.28
CA VAL A 209 -9.71 15.65 8.87
C VAL A 209 -10.98 14.81 8.71
N TYR A 210 -11.34 14.02 9.72
CA TYR A 210 -12.46 13.07 9.65
C TYR A 210 -13.72 13.56 10.36
N ALA A 211 -13.69 14.74 10.97
CA ALA A 211 -14.82 15.26 11.73
C ALA A 211 -16.10 15.35 10.87
N GLY A 212 -17.16 14.67 11.29
CA GLY A 212 -18.45 14.64 10.60
C GLY A 212 -18.49 13.75 9.35
N VAL A 213 -17.44 12.98 9.06
CA VAL A 213 -17.38 12.06 7.93
C VAL A 213 -17.30 10.62 8.43
N HIS A 214 -18.12 9.73 7.90
CA HIS A 214 -17.94 8.29 8.06
C HIS A 214 -16.88 7.85 7.05
N ALA A 215 -15.62 8.03 7.42
CA ALA A 215 -14.48 7.65 6.60
C ALA A 215 -14.38 6.13 6.48
N MET A 216 -13.75 5.64 5.42
CA MET A 216 -13.41 4.22 5.30
C MET A 216 -12.41 3.83 6.40
N SER A 217 -12.48 2.60 6.85
CA SER A 217 -11.51 1.99 7.76
C SER A 217 -10.38 1.28 7.00
N ALA A 218 -9.34 0.88 7.74
CA ALA A 218 -8.30 0.03 7.18
C ALA A 218 -8.83 -1.34 6.73
N ASP A 219 -9.83 -1.88 7.45
CA ASP A 219 -10.46 -3.15 7.11
C ASP A 219 -11.31 -3.06 5.83
N ASP A 220 -11.96 -1.92 5.56
CA ASP A 220 -12.69 -1.72 4.30
C ASP A 220 -11.74 -1.79 3.10
N ILE A 221 -10.57 -1.16 3.20
CA ILE A 221 -9.57 -1.22 2.14
C ILE A 221 -9.01 -2.64 1.96
N ALA A 222 -8.75 -3.35 3.06
CA ALA A 222 -8.30 -4.72 3.02
C ALA A 222 -9.37 -5.67 2.43
N LEU A 223 -10.65 -5.45 2.72
CA LEU A 223 -11.78 -6.18 2.13
C LEU A 223 -11.86 -6.00 0.61
N VAL A 224 -11.67 -4.76 0.16
CA VAL A 224 -11.66 -4.44 -1.27
C VAL A 224 -10.46 -5.10 -1.97
N CYS A 225 -9.27 -5.08 -1.36
CA CYS A 225 -8.09 -5.78 -1.88
C CYS A 225 -8.31 -7.30 -1.95
N GLU A 226 -8.93 -7.91 -0.91
CA GLU A 226 -9.34 -9.32 -0.96
C GLU A 226 -10.25 -9.59 -2.15
N SER A 227 -11.25 -8.74 -2.37
CA SER A 227 -12.20 -8.91 -3.48
C SER A 227 -11.50 -8.94 -4.84
N VAL A 228 -10.49 -8.09 -5.04
CA VAL A 228 -9.64 -8.08 -6.26
C VAL A 228 -8.83 -9.39 -6.37
N LEU A 229 -8.21 -9.82 -5.28
CA LEU A 229 -7.36 -11.04 -5.27
C LEU A 229 -8.16 -12.32 -5.54
N ARG A 230 -9.46 -12.34 -5.20
CA ARG A 230 -10.37 -13.47 -5.40
C ARG A 230 -10.95 -13.57 -6.81
N LEU A 231 -10.77 -12.56 -7.63
CA LEU A 231 -11.22 -12.61 -9.03
C LEU A 231 -10.53 -13.75 -9.79
N PRO A 232 -11.20 -14.35 -10.77
CA PRO A 232 -10.60 -15.34 -11.66
C PRO A 232 -9.27 -14.85 -12.25
N ALA A 233 -8.30 -15.75 -12.38
CA ALA A 233 -6.92 -15.42 -12.75
C ALA A 233 -6.76 -14.70 -14.13
N HIS A 234 -7.76 -14.79 -15.00
CA HIS A 234 -7.75 -14.11 -16.30
C HIS A 234 -8.27 -12.67 -16.25
N ILE A 235 -8.75 -12.21 -15.08
CA ILE A 235 -9.28 -10.86 -14.88
C ILE A 235 -8.23 -10.02 -14.16
N ASN A 236 -7.82 -8.90 -14.73
CA ASN A 236 -6.99 -7.89 -14.08
C ASN A 236 -7.82 -6.62 -13.84
N VAL A 237 -7.89 -6.19 -12.60
CA VAL A 237 -8.40 -4.85 -12.26
C VAL A 237 -7.23 -3.88 -12.40
N ASN A 238 -7.28 -2.97 -13.35
CA ASN A 238 -6.16 -2.05 -13.59
C ASN A 238 -6.08 -0.97 -12.52
N THR A 239 -7.22 -0.35 -12.20
CA THR A 239 -7.36 0.72 -11.23
C THR A 239 -8.65 0.54 -10.46
N LEU A 240 -8.59 0.69 -9.15
CA LEU A 240 -9.73 0.65 -8.26
C LEU A 240 -9.75 1.90 -7.38
N GLU A 241 -10.55 2.88 -7.79
CA GLU A 241 -10.79 4.11 -7.03
C GLU A 241 -12.01 3.93 -6.16
N LEU A 242 -11.94 4.34 -4.89
CA LEU A 242 -13.03 4.23 -3.94
C LEU A 242 -13.01 5.40 -2.95
N MET A 243 -14.20 5.89 -2.61
CA MET A 243 -14.42 6.98 -1.67
C MET A 243 -15.55 6.63 -0.70
N PRO A 244 -15.55 7.15 0.54
CA PRO A 244 -16.76 7.16 1.36
C PRO A 244 -17.91 7.80 0.60
N VAL A 245 -19.14 7.37 0.84
CA VAL A 245 -20.33 7.96 0.19
C VAL A 245 -20.45 9.47 0.45
N GLN A 246 -19.90 9.95 1.57
CA GLN A 246 -19.87 11.37 1.93
C GLN A 246 -18.75 12.18 1.25
N GLN A 247 -17.86 11.53 0.50
CA GLN A 247 -16.81 12.19 -0.27
C GLN A 247 -17.18 12.21 -1.75
N ALA A 248 -16.93 13.34 -2.40
CA ALA A 248 -17.07 13.49 -3.86
C ALA A 248 -15.88 14.25 -4.42
N PHE A 249 -15.84 14.39 -5.73
CA PHE A 249 -14.83 15.18 -6.43
C PHE A 249 -14.97 16.65 -6.06
N SER A 250 -13.86 17.31 -5.73
CA SER A 250 -13.87 18.75 -5.46
C SER A 250 -14.22 19.54 -6.72
N PRO A 251 -15.05 20.61 -6.62
CA PRO A 251 -15.19 21.57 -7.70
C PRO A 251 -13.85 22.29 -7.94
N PHE A 252 -13.64 22.79 -9.14
CA PHE A 252 -12.47 23.62 -9.45
C PHE A 252 -12.52 24.90 -8.59
N ALA A 253 -11.44 25.16 -7.85
CA ALA A 253 -11.30 26.38 -7.08
C ALA A 253 -10.99 27.56 -8.02
N VAL A 254 -11.65 28.70 -7.80
CA VAL A 254 -11.44 29.95 -8.55
C VAL A 254 -11.24 31.06 -7.54
N ASP A 255 -10.15 31.79 -7.68
CA ASP A 255 -9.94 33.03 -6.94
C ASP A 255 -10.70 34.15 -7.70
N ARG A 256 -11.51 34.90 -6.98
CA ARG A 256 -12.32 35.99 -7.52
C ARG A 256 -11.91 37.37 -6.99
N GLY A 257 -10.69 37.47 -6.42
CA GLY A 257 -10.13 38.68 -5.84
C GLY A 257 -10.57 38.92 -4.40
#